data_40f08322a9dd14b6b08a93d00468cf6b
#
_entry.id   40f08322a9dd14b6b08a93d00468cf6b
#
_cell.length_a   1.000
_cell.length_b   1.000
_cell.length_c   1.000
_cell.angle_alpha   90.00
_cell.angle_beta   90.00
_cell.angle_gamma   90.00
#
_symmetry.space_group_name_H-M   'P 1'
#
loop_
_entity.id
_entity.type
_entity.pdbx_description
1 polymer ?
#
loop_
_entity_poly.entity_id
_entity_poly.type
_entity_poly.pdbx_seq_one_letter_code
_entity_poly.pdbx_strand_id
1 'polypeptide(L)'
;MKRTIFVFITLIAGLTLAWGEGRTQVTLEEGWRFTRQDDPRASAAAYDDSAWQSVRVPHDWAIYGPFDKQNDIHRMAIVQDGQTTAIEHYGRTGGLPFTGAGWYRNRFTLPDYTTGKRVTIQFDGAMSNARVYVNGKEAGYWPNGYNSFFFDITDLVHHDGKENILAVRLENFEEQSRWYPGAGLYRNVHLITTDETHIPIWGTYVTTPEVNDDFARVKVRTRVHRGKGFTDENFFTLKTSLIDPAGKVVAESAVELTRFDGDELEQTLIVENPQLWDVLQPNLYQVHSQLSKGERKVKNEGAKTTTVELVRTVDNVTTPFGIRTIEIRPDDGFYLNGRKIKFQGACMHHDLGPLGAAVNEAAIRRQIRIMQEMGVNAIRTSHNMPAPEYVRIADEMGMMLMVETFDEWAIPKVKNGYNRYFNEWAEKDVMNVLHQYRNNPSVVMWCIGNEVGEQGQLQGARTARFLQDICHREDPTRPVTNGMDRVDQALNNHMAAIMDVPGFNYRSFRYQEAYEKLPQQIVLGSETTSALSSRGVYKFPVERKSMAMYDDHQASSYDLEHASWSNLPEDDFILHDDLHYTIGEFIWTGFDYLGEPTPYYSHWPS
;
A
#
# COMPACT_ATOMS: atom_id res chain seq x y z
N MET A 1 -2.85 64.71 14.56
CA MET A 1 -2.63 63.24 14.73
C MET A 1 -3.87 62.51 14.19
N LYS A 2 -3.76 62.03 12.93
CA LYS A 2 -4.82 61.21 12.30
C LYS A 2 -4.47 59.74 12.52
N ARG A 3 -5.31 59.00 13.24
CA ARG A 3 -5.18 57.53 13.39
C ARG A 3 -5.79 56.86 12.15
N THR A 4 -4.96 56.19 11.38
CA THR A 4 -5.38 55.32 10.28
C THR A 4 -5.71 53.96 10.87
N ILE A 5 -6.97 53.56 10.77
CA ILE A 5 -7.43 52.21 11.15
C ILE A 5 -7.20 51.32 9.92
N PHE A 6 -6.29 50.31 10.03
CA PHE A 6 -6.20 49.23 9.07
C PHE A 6 -7.26 48.17 9.40
N VAL A 7 -8.22 48.03 8.52
CA VAL A 7 -9.16 46.91 8.52
C VAL A 7 -8.51 45.76 7.77
N PHE A 8 -8.12 44.71 8.48
CA PHE A 8 -7.75 43.43 7.87
C PHE A 8 -9.02 42.73 7.40
N ILE A 9 -9.27 42.73 6.09
CA ILE A 9 -10.27 41.85 5.47
C ILE A 9 -9.59 40.50 5.31
N THR A 10 -9.92 39.53 6.16
CA THR A 10 -9.57 38.12 6.01
C THR A 10 -10.39 37.58 4.85
N LEU A 11 -9.76 37.44 3.69
CA LEU A 11 -10.34 36.69 2.57
C LEU A 11 -10.38 35.21 2.97
N ILE A 12 -11.52 34.73 3.42
CA ILE A 12 -11.83 33.31 3.46
C ILE A 12 -11.99 32.90 2.00
N ALA A 13 -10.94 32.36 1.40
CA ALA A 13 -11.00 31.64 0.15
C ALA A 13 -11.79 30.36 0.40
N GLY A 14 -13.10 30.45 0.28
CA GLY A 14 -13.95 29.27 0.14
C GLY A 14 -13.51 28.54 -1.12
N LEU A 15 -12.86 27.40 -0.96
CA LEU A 15 -12.76 26.41 -2.02
C LEU A 15 -14.18 25.98 -2.37
N THR A 16 -14.79 26.63 -3.35
CA THR A 16 -15.93 26.08 -4.06
C THR A 16 -15.40 24.89 -4.85
N LEU A 17 -15.48 23.70 -4.25
CA LEU A 17 -15.41 22.46 -4.97
C LEU A 17 -16.44 22.55 -6.10
N ALA A 18 -15.98 22.63 -7.34
CA ALA A 18 -16.83 22.48 -8.51
C ALA A 18 -17.36 21.05 -8.46
N TRP A 19 -18.58 20.88 -7.97
CA TRP A 19 -19.33 19.63 -8.03
C TRP A 19 -19.66 19.39 -9.49
N GLY A 20 -18.76 18.67 -10.20
CA GLY A 20 -18.94 18.30 -11.58
C GLY A 20 -20.04 17.22 -11.74
N GLU A 21 -20.64 17.17 -12.92
CA GLU A 21 -21.42 16.00 -13.31
C GLU A 21 -20.52 14.75 -13.25
N GLY A 22 -21.00 13.68 -12.60
CA GLY A 22 -20.27 12.42 -12.46
C GLY A 22 -19.86 12.09 -11.02
N ARG A 23 -18.64 11.54 -10.86
CA ARG A 23 -18.06 11.14 -9.57
C ARG A 23 -17.65 12.34 -8.73
N THR A 24 -17.90 12.22 -7.42
CA THR A 24 -17.26 13.10 -6.43
C THR A 24 -16.51 12.26 -5.41
N GLN A 25 -15.37 12.75 -4.94
CA GLN A 25 -14.61 12.16 -3.86
C GLN A 25 -14.22 13.25 -2.87
N VAL A 26 -14.53 13.04 -1.61
CA VAL A 26 -14.23 13.95 -0.51
C VAL A 26 -13.42 13.19 0.53
N THR A 27 -12.27 13.73 0.92
CA THR A 27 -11.48 13.18 2.03
C THR A 27 -12.02 13.74 3.34
N LEU A 28 -12.36 12.85 4.27
CA LEU A 28 -12.91 13.20 5.58
C LEU A 28 -11.76 13.40 6.57
N GLU A 29 -11.13 14.58 6.56
CA GLU A 29 -10.00 14.89 7.45
C GLU A 29 -10.47 15.48 8.78
N GLU A 30 -11.48 16.32 8.76
CA GLU A 30 -11.95 17.12 9.89
C GLU A 30 -13.28 16.59 10.46
N GLY A 31 -13.66 17.08 11.63
CA GLY A 31 -14.95 16.77 12.24
C GLY A 31 -14.99 15.44 12.99
N TRP A 32 -13.85 14.78 13.16
CA TRP A 32 -13.80 13.51 13.88
C TRP A 32 -13.81 13.68 15.39
N ARG A 33 -14.55 12.78 16.04
CA ARG A 33 -14.54 12.55 17.49
C ARG A 33 -13.92 11.20 17.77
N PHE A 34 -13.09 11.11 18.80
CA PHE A 34 -12.34 9.92 19.17
C PHE A 34 -12.41 9.62 20.66
N THR A 35 -12.50 8.35 21.02
CA THR A 35 -12.35 7.86 22.39
C THR A 35 -11.74 6.46 22.42
N ARG A 36 -11.02 6.16 23.50
CA ARG A 36 -10.53 4.79 23.81
C ARG A 36 -11.48 3.99 24.71
N GLN A 37 -12.64 4.56 25.05
CA GLN A 37 -13.66 3.84 25.79
C GLN A 37 -14.45 2.91 24.85
N ASP A 38 -14.37 1.62 25.07
CA ASP A 38 -15.09 0.64 24.24
C ASP A 38 -16.54 0.49 24.70
N ASP A 39 -17.39 1.38 24.20
CA ASP A 39 -18.83 1.32 24.41
C ASP A 39 -19.53 0.89 23.11
N PRO A 40 -20.09 -0.34 23.01
CA PRO A 40 -20.78 -0.80 21.82
C PRO A 40 -21.97 0.08 21.39
N ARG A 41 -22.54 0.88 22.30
CA ARG A 41 -23.62 1.85 21.99
C ARG A 41 -23.13 3.00 21.10
N ALA A 42 -21.81 3.20 21.01
CA ALA A 42 -21.20 4.23 20.16
C ALA A 42 -21.47 4.01 18.65
N SER A 43 -21.92 2.83 18.25
CA SER A 43 -22.42 2.57 16.89
C SER A 43 -23.74 3.30 16.59
N ALA A 44 -24.57 3.55 17.59
CA ALA A 44 -25.89 4.16 17.40
C ALA A 44 -25.83 5.62 16.93
N ALA A 45 -26.69 6.01 16.01
CA ALA A 45 -26.73 7.38 15.49
C ALA A 45 -26.97 8.43 16.60
N ALA A 46 -27.85 8.13 17.56
CA ALA A 46 -28.22 9.04 18.64
C ALA A 46 -27.23 9.04 19.83
N TYR A 47 -26.09 8.35 19.73
CA TYR A 47 -25.09 8.33 20.79
C TYR A 47 -24.47 9.72 21.00
N ASP A 48 -24.36 10.17 22.24
CA ASP A 48 -23.74 11.44 22.59
C ASP A 48 -22.20 11.29 22.67
N ASP A 49 -21.51 11.83 21.68
CA ASP A 49 -20.06 11.88 21.58
C ASP A 49 -19.47 13.26 21.90
N SER A 50 -20.24 14.17 22.48
CA SER A 50 -19.83 15.54 22.76
C SER A 50 -18.61 15.64 23.70
N ALA A 51 -18.45 14.66 24.60
CA ALA A 51 -17.31 14.57 25.51
C ALA A 51 -16.05 13.94 24.88
N TRP A 52 -16.13 13.44 23.65
CA TRP A 52 -14.99 12.80 23.00
C TRP A 52 -13.97 13.81 22.50
N GLN A 53 -12.72 13.39 22.40
CA GLN A 53 -11.64 14.20 21.85
C GLN A 53 -11.93 14.55 20.38
N SER A 54 -11.73 15.83 20.02
CA SER A 54 -11.72 16.24 18.61
C SER A 54 -10.37 15.92 18.00
N VAL A 55 -10.35 15.21 16.87
CA VAL A 55 -9.13 14.82 16.17
C VAL A 55 -9.26 15.07 14.66
N ARG A 56 -8.13 15.16 13.99
CA ARG A 56 -8.03 15.07 12.52
C ARG A 56 -7.64 13.65 12.12
N VAL A 57 -8.05 13.21 10.95
CA VAL A 57 -7.61 11.97 10.30
C VAL A 57 -6.73 12.35 9.10
N PRO A 58 -5.54 11.76 8.93
CA PRO A 58 -4.97 10.59 9.64
C PRO A 58 -4.65 10.84 11.11
N HIS A 59 -4.91 9.83 11.95
CA HIS A 59 -4.71 9.91 13.40
C HIS A 59 -4.18 8.59 13.97
N ASP A 60 -3.09 8.68 14.72
CA ASP A 60 -2.51 7.58 15.49
C ASP A 60 -2.60 7.91 16.98
N TRP A 61 -3.43 7.19 17.72
CA TRP A 61 -3.67 7.54 19.13
C TRP A 61 -2.52 7.19 20.07
N ALA A 62 -1.65 6.27 19.65
CA ALA A 62 -0.66 5.71 20.55
C ALA A 62 0.66 6.49 20.57
N ILE A 63 0.98 7.24 19.51
CA ILE A 63 2.28 7.91 19.38
C ILE A 63 2.55 8.94 20.48
N TYR A 64 1.53 9.49 21.10
CA TYR A 64 1.67 10.45 22.19
C TYR A 64 2.06 9.80 23.54
N GLY A 65 2.17 8.47 23.57
CA GLY A 65 2.57 7.74 24.78
C GLY A 65 1.48 7.63 25.86
N PRO A 66 1.89 7.41 27.10
CA PRO A 66 3.28 7.30 27.57
C PRO A 66 3.99 6.03 27.10
N PHE A 67 5.31 6.12 26.93
CA PHE A 67 6.15 4.92 26.77
C PHE A 67 6.19 4.15 28.09
N ASP A 68 5.87 2.86 28.04
CA ASP A 68 5.98 1.96 29.18
C ASP A 68 6.35 0.55 28.71
N LYS A 69 7.35 -0.07 29.38
CA LYS A 69 7.74 -1.44 29.07
C LYS A 69 6.64 -2.47 29.32
N GLN A 70 5.59 -2.12 30.06
CA GLN A 70 4.42 -2.97 30.28
C GLN A 70 3.44 -2.95 29.12
N ASN A 71 3.60 -2.01 28.18
CA ASN A 71 2.81 -2.02 26.95
C ASN A 71 3.30 -3.16 26.05
N ASP A 72 2.40 -4.10 25.76
CA ASP A 72 2.60 -5.22 24.84
C ASP A 72 3.88 -6.06 25.12
N ILE A 73 3.92 -6.70 26.30
CA ILE A 73 4.98 -7.64 26.67
C ILE A 73 4.79 -8.95 25.90
N HIS A 74 5.82 -9.36 25.16
CA HIS A 74 5.84 -10.62 24.44
C HIS A 74 6.58 -11.69 25.24
N ARG A 75 5.99 -12.87 25.39
CA ARG A 75 6.65 -14.03 26.03
C ARG A 75 6.92 -15.11 25.00
N MET A 76 8.13 -15.13 24.47
CA MET A 76 8.52 -16.05 23.40
C MET A 76 10.03 -16.37 23.45
N ALA A 77 10.46 -17.35 22.65
CA ALA A 77 11.86 -17.60 22.38
C ALA A 77 12.19 -17.10 20.97
N ILE A 78 13.19 -16.24 20.85
CA ILE A 78 13.72 -15.82 19.54
C ILE A 78 14.79 -16.84 19.14
N VAL A 79 14.38 -17.79 18.31
CA VAL A 79 15.23 -18.94 17.90
C VAL A 79 16.45 -18.46 17.10
N GLN A 80 16.33 -17.38 16.34
CA GLN A 80 17.42 -16.74 15.60
C GLN A 80 18.55 -16.29 16.52
N ASP A 81 18.24 -15.93 17.78
CA ASP A 81 19.21 -15.56 18.83
C ASP A 81 19.68 -16.75 19.68
N GLY A 82 19.37 -17.96 19.25
CA GLY A 82 19.74 -19.17 19.98
C GLY A 82 18.94 -19.40 21.26
N GLN A 83 17.82 -18.69 21.47
CA GLN A 83 16.96 -18.90 22.62
C GLN A 83 16.22 -20.23 22.53
N THR A 84 16.29 -21.03 23.57
CA THR A 84 15.63 -22.35 23.68
C THR A 84 14.42 -22.34 24.62
N THR A 85 14.25 -21.27 25.40
CA THR A 85 13.15 -21.10 26.35
C THR A 85 12.52 -19.72 26.16
N ALA A 86 11.20 -19.65 26.32
CA ALA A 86 10.47 -18.39 26.24
C ALA A 86 10.84 -17.47 27.43
N ILE A 87 11.27 -16.26 27.11
CA ILE A 87 11.51 -15.17 28.07
C ILE A 87 10.60 -13.99 27.74
N GLU A 88 10.52 -13.01 28.63
CA GLU A 88 9.80 -11.77 28.37
C GLU A 88 10.69 -10.83 27.54
N HIS A 89 10.09 -10.29 26.47
CA HIS A 89 10.68 -9.28 25.61
C HIS A 89 9.88 -7.99 25.75
N TYR A 90 10.58 -6.88 25.90
CA TYR A 90 10.02 -5.55 26.06
C TYR A 90 10.35 -4.70 24.84
N GLY A 91 9.51 -3.72 24.54
CA GLY A 91 9.75 -2.76 23.48
C GLY A 91 9.63 -3.31 22.04
N ARG A 92 9.22 -4.58 21.85
CA ARG A 92 9.07 -5.16 20.49
C ARG A 92 8.17 -4.33 19.58
N THR A 93 7.19 -3.66 20.18
CA THR A 93 6.23 -2.80 19.50
C THR A 93 6.41 -1.33 19.88
N GLY A 94 7.61 -0.93 20.29
CA GLY A 94 7.94 0.44 20.62
C GLY A 94 7.51 0.90 22.02
N GLY A 95 6.94 0.02 22.86
CA GLY A 95 6.51 0.37 24.22
C GLY A 95 5.39 1.42 24.29
N LEU A 96 4.63 1.60 23.23
CA LEU A 96 3.54 2.57 23.11
C LEU A 96 2.17 1.90 23.36
N PRO A 97 1.15 2.65 23.89
CA PRO A 97 -0.14 2.09 24.30
C PRO A 97 -1.08 1.89 23.10
N PHE A 98 -0.68 1.10 22.12
CA PHE A 98 -1.46 0.89 20.88
C PHE A 98 -2.58 -0.15 21.05
N THR A 99 -2.51 -1.04 22.04
CA THR A 99 -3.49 -2.10 22.26
C THR A 99 -4.82 -1.60 22.81
N GLY A 100 -5.88 -2.38 22.57
CA GLY A 100 -7.24 -2.06 23.00
C GLY A 100 -8.11 -1.50 21.89
N ALA A 101 -9.32 -1.10 22.27
CA ALA A 101 -10.30 -0.56 21.33
C ALA A 101 -10.27 0.97 21.28
N GLY A 102 -10.61 1.51 20.11
CA GLY A 102 -10.86 2.93 19.90
C GLY A 102 -12.06 3.13 18.99
N TRP A 103 -12.86 4.14 19.29
CA TRP A 103 -14.00 4.55 18.50
C TRP A 103 -13.75 5.90 17.85
N TYR A 104 -14.09 6.01 16.58
CA TYR A 104 -14.13 7.24 15.80
C TYR A 104 -15.54 7.52 15.35
N ARG A 105 -15.96 8.80 15.37
CA ARG A 105 -17.24 9.23 14.82
C ARG A 105 -17.05 10.49 13.99
N ASN A 106 -17.74 10.56 12.85
CA ASN A 106 -17.78 11.73 11.98
C ASN A 106 -19.22 12.01 11.55
N ARG A 107 -19.50 13.26 11.21
CA ARG A 107 -20.77 13.71 10.70
C ARG A 107 -20.61 14.27 9.31
N PHE A 108 -21.43 13.82 8.39
CA PHE A 108 -21.43 14.32 7.03
C PHE A 108 -22.86 14.47 6.50
N THR A 109 -23.02 15.32 5.50
CA THR A 109 -24.30 15.49 4.78
C THR A 109 -24.10 15.21 3.31
N LEU A 110 -25.12 14.67 2.67
CA LEU A 110 -25.16 14.47 1.24
C LEU A 110 -26.14 15.48 0.64
N PRO A 111 -25.73 16.25 -0.38
CA PRO A 111 -26.62 17.14 -1.09
C PRO A 111 -27.77 16.40 -1.81
N ASP A 112 -28.91 17.06 -2.00
CA ASP A 112 -30.13 16.49 -2.61
C ASP A 112 -29.88 15.86 -3.99
N TYR A 113 -28.94 16.41 -4.78
CA TYR A 113 -28.59 15.85 -6.11
C TYR A 113 -27.92 14.47 -6.04
N THR A 114 -27.53 13.99 -4.87
CA THR A 114 -27.01 12.63 -4.66
C THR A 114 -28.12 11.58 -4.59
N THR A 115 -29.40 11.99 -4.55
CA THR A 115 -30.51 11.07 -4.58
C THR A 115 -30.45 10.19 -5.84
N GLY A 116 -30.47 8.87 -5.64
CA GLY A 116 -30.32 7.88 -6.72
C GLY A 116 -28.88 7.61 -7.16
N LYS A 117 -27.90 8.23 -6.52
CA LYS A 117 -26.48 7.89 -6.68
C LYS A 117 -26.05 6.82 -5.70
N ARG A 118 -24.95 6.14 -6.02
CA ARG A 118 -24.27 5.24 -5.10
C ARG A 118 -23.32 6.02 -4.21
N VAL A 119 -23.19 5.58 -2.99
CA VAL A 119 -22.28 6.17 -1.99
C VAL A 119 -21.38 5.08 -1.44
N THR A 120 -20.09 5.29 -1.50
CA THR A 120 -19.07 4.36 -1.01
C THR A 120 -18.19 5.08 0.01
N ILE A 121 -17.87 4.41 1.12
CA ILE A 121 -16.85 4.83 2.05
C ILE A 121 -15.59 3.98 1.84
N GLN A 122 -14.44 4.62 1.62
CA GLN A 122 -13.15 3.97 1.44
C GLN A 122 -12.20 4.38 2.56
N PHE A 123 -11.46 3.40 3.05
CA PHE A 123 -10.38 3.56 4.01
C PHE A 123 -9.07 3.14 3.35
N ASP A 124 -8.06 3.99 3.40
CA ASP A 124 -6.72 3.66 2.86
C ASP A 124 -5.91 2.76 3.83
N GLY A 125 -6.46 2.55 5.00
CA GLY A 125 -5.97 1.67 6.07
C GLY A 125 -6.51 2.12 7.42
N ALA A 126 -6.82 1.14 8.28
CA ALA A 126 -7.38 1.39 9.62
C ALA A 126 -6.88 0.32 10.60
N MET A 127 -6.06 0.70 11.57
CA MET A 127 -5.35 -0.22 12.47
C MET A 127 -6.11 -0.43 13.76
N SER A 128 -6.68 -1.61 13.92
CA SER A 128 -6.99 -2.74 13.04
C SER A 128 -8.40 -3.27 13.32
N ASN A 129 -8.81 -4.40 12.72
CA ASN A 129 -10.12 -5.00 12.98
C ASN A 129 -11.29 -3.99 12.86
N ALA A 130 -11.30 -3.24 11.77
CA ALA A 130 -12.24 -2.16 11.55
C ALA A 130 -13.68 -2.66 11.37
N ARG A 131 -14.58 -2.23 12.24
CA ARG A 131 -16.04 -2.35 12.07
C ARG A 131 -16.62 -0.98 11.80
N VAL A 132 -17.32 -0.86 10.70
CA VAL A 132 -17.84 0.41 10.19
C VAL A 132 -19.36 0.40 10.28
N TYR A 133 -19.91 1.49 10.82
CA TYR A 133 -21.36 1.69 10.98
C TYR A 133 -21.76 3.02 10.35
N VAL A 134 -22.90 3.03 9.69
CA VAL A 134 -23.52 4.26 9.17
C VAL A 134 -24.94 4.35 9.70
N ASN A 135 -25.28 5.45 10.36
CA ASN A 135 -26.60 5.67 10.97
C ASN A 135 -27.06 4.53 11.88
N GLY A 136 -26.11 3.92 12.62
CA GLY A 136 -26.37 2.83 13.56
C GLY A 136 -26.46 1.42 12.95
N LYS A 137 -26.29 1.29 11.63
CA LYS A 137 -26.28 -0.01 10.93
C LYS A 137 -24.85 -0.35 10.51
N GLU A 138 -24.46 -1.61 10.68
CA GLU A 138 -23.15 -2.09 10.24
C GLU A 138 -23.06 -2.07 8.72
N ALA A 139 -22.02 -1.37 8.20
CA ALA A 139 -21.68 -1.33 6.79
C ALA A 139 -20.73 -2.47 6.41
N GLY A 140 -19.82 -2.86 7.33
CA GLY A 140 -18.91 -3.97 7.10
C GLY A 140 -17.78 -4.08 8.12
N TYR A 141 -16.93 -5.08 7.89
CA TYR A 141 -15.79 -5.44 8.72
C TYR A 141 -14.56 -5.70 7.83
N TRP A 142 -13.39 -5.22 8.25
CA TRP A 142 -12.10 -5.51 7.63
C TRP A 142 -11.02 -5.69 8.69
N PRO A 143 -10.36 -6.88 8.79
CA PRO A 143 -9.42 -7.15 9.88
C PRO A 143 -8.02 -6.60 9.65
N ASN A 144 -7.52 -6.60 8.39
CA ASN A 144 -6.17 -6.18 8.06
C ASN A 144 -6.04 -4.66 8.12
N GLY A 145 -5.20 -4.17 9.06
CA GLY A 145 -5.03 -2.74 9.28
C GLY A 145 -4.22 -2.02 8.19
N TYR A 146 -3.43 -2.76 7.40
CA TYR A 146 -2.55 -2.19 6.37
C TYR A 146 -3.18 -2.11 4.99
N ASN A 147 -4.29 -2.82 4.77
CA ASN A 147 -4.95 -2.86 3.47
C ASN A 147 -5.92 -1.68 3.29
N SER A 148 -6.04 -1.19 2.07
CA SER A 148 -7.16 -0.33 1.69
C SER A 148 -8.40 -1.17 1.43
N PHE A 149 -9.55 -0.68 1.89
CA PHE A 149 -10.84 -1.35 1.73
C PHE A 149 -11.98 -0.35 1.61
N PHE A 150 -13.13 -0.80 1.15
CA PHE A 150 -14.30 0.06 0.99
C PHE A 150 -15.60 -0.69 1.19
N PHE A 151 -16.65 0.05 1.55
CA PHE A 151 -18.01 -0.46 1.69
C PHE A 151 -19.00 0.41 0.91
N ASP A 152 -19.92 -0.22 0.22
CA ASP A 152 -21.09 0.45 -0.32
C ASP A 152 -22.06 0.78 0.82
N ILE A 153 -22.34 2.04 1.01
CA ILE A 153 -23.21 2.56 2.07
C ILE A 153 -24.48 3.21 1.52
N THR A 154 -24.78 3.01 0.24
CA THR A 154 -25.91 3.64 -0.47
C THR A 154 -27.24 3.51 0.27
N ASP A 155 -27.56 2.30 0.75
CA ASP A 155 -28.82 2.01 1.45
C ASP A 155 -28.79 2.41 2.94
N LEU A 156 -27.67 2.93 3.43
CA LEU A 156 -27.47 3.29 4.84
C LEU A 156 -27.49 4.81 5.07
N VAL A 157 -27.37 5.62 4.02
CA VAL A 157 -27.28 7.07 4.12
C VAL A 157 -28.59 7.79 3.85
N HIS A 158 -28.71 9.00 4.39
CA HIS A 158 -29.74 9.97 4.06
C HIS A 158 -29.24 10.90 2.95
N HIS A 159 -30.03 11.07 1.89
CA HIS A 159 -29.71 11.88 0.71
C HIS A 159 -30.40 13.25 0.71
N ASP A 160 -31.22 13.56 1.72
CA ASP A 160 -32.08 14.73 1.80
C ASP A 160 -31.48 15.91 2.59
N GLY A 161 -30.16 16.02 2.58
CA GLY A 161 -29.43 17.04 3.34
C GLY A 161 -29.39 16.79 4.85
N LYS A 162 -30.02 15.72 5.35
CA LYS A 162 -29.91 15.32 6.74
C LYS A 162 -28.50 14.85 7.08
N GLU A 163 -28.14 15.00 8.33
CA GLU A 163 -26.88 14.52 8.88
C GLU A 163 -26.82 12.98 8.85
N ASN A 164 -25.69 12.46 8.39
CA ASN A 164 -25.32 11.06 8.48
C ASN A 164 -24.23 10.89 9.53
N ILE A 165 -24.29 9.82 10.30
CA ILE A 165 -23.31 9.48 11.31
C ILE A 165 -22.49 8.29 10.82
N LEU A 166 -21.19 8.50 10.65
CA LEU A 166 -20.20 7.44 10.43
C LEU A 166 -19.57 7.11 11.78
N ALA A 167 -19.61 5.84 12.20
CA ALA A 167 -18.92 5.36 13.38
C ALA A 167 -18.00 4.20 13.01
N VAL A 168 -16.76 4.21 13.52
CA VAL A 168 -15.76 3.20 13.24
C VAL A 168 -15.17 2.71 14.56
N ARG A 169 -15.28 1.40 14.82
CA ARG A 169 -14.59 0.73 15.93
C ARG A 169 -13.36 0.03 15.40
N LEU A 170 -12.23 0.31 16.02
CA LEU A 170 -10.96 -0.35 15.77
C LEU A 170 -10.52 -1.10 17.02
N GLU A 171 -9.81 -2.20 16.85
CA GLU A 171 -9.31 -2.99 17.97
C GLU A 171 -7.96 -3.61 17.66
N ASN A 172 -6.97 -3.27 18.47
CA ASN A 172 -5.65 -3.87 18.47
C ASN A 172 -5.53 -4.84 19.65
N PHE A 173 -5.01 -6.03 19.37
CA PHE A 173 -4.79 -7.05 20.40
C PHE A 173 -3.36 -6.97 20.94
N GLU A 174 -3.15 -7.43 22.18
CA GLU A 174 -1.81 -7.71 22.70
C GLU A 174 -1.12 -8.77 21.81
N GLU A 175 0.19 -8.68 21.68
CA GLU A 175 0.98 -9.62 20.87
C GLU A 175 0.45 -9.83 19.44
N GLN A 176 -0.02 -8.75 18.77
CA GLN A 176 -0.50 -8.85 17.38
C GLN A 176 0.55 -8.43 16.34
N SER A 177 1.64 -7.78 16.75
CA SER A 177 2.69 -7.28 15.86
C SER A 177 4.07 -7.48 16.47
N ARG A 178 5.13 -7.53 15.63
CA ARG A 178 6.53 -7.56 16.03
C ARG A 178 7.17 -6.16 16.10
N TRP A 179 6.55 -5.18 15.49
CA TRP A 179 6.96 -3.76 15.46
C TRP A 179 5.76 -2.89 15.86
N TYR A 180 5.98 -1.58 15.99
CA TYR A 180 4.91 -0.64 16.23
C TYR A 180 3.96 -0.55 15.03
N PRO A 181 2.72 -1.03 15.13
CA PRO A 181 1.80 -1.06 13.99
C PRO A 181 1.08 0.28 13.79
N GLY A 182 1.17 1.20 14.76
CA GLY A 182 0.25 2.31 14.87
C GLY A 182 -1.11 1.91 15.44
N ALA A 183 -1.98 2.87 15.61
CA ALA A 183 -3.32 2.64 16.14
C ALA A 183 -4.28 3.75 15.67
N GLY A 184 -5.39 3.35 15.04
CA GLY A 184 -6.42 4.31 14.65
C GLY A 184 -6.70 4.38 13.15
N LEU A 185 -7.42 5.44 12.76
CA LEU A 185 -7.58 5.84 11.37
C LEU A 185 -6.31 6.57 10.93
N TYR A 186 -5.23 5.81 10.75
CA TYR A 186 -3.89 6.33 10.51
C TYR A 186 -3.59 6.64 9.04
N ARG A 187 -4.52 6.32 8.13
CA ARG A 187 -4.54 6.69 6.71
C ARG A 187 -5.84 7.40 6.38
N ASN A 188 -5.94 7.92 5.16
CA ASN A 188 -7.10 8.72 4.74
C ASN A 188 -8.40 7.91 4.68
N VAL A 189 -9.52 8.63 4.84
CA VAL A 189 -10.88 8.13 4.67
C VAL A 189 -11.59 8.98 3.61
N HIS A 190 -12.20 8.31 2.61
CA HIS A 190 -12.82 8.98 1.49
C HIS A 190 -14.30 8.62 1.37
N LEU A 191 -15.12 9.65 1.15
CA LEU A 191 -16.52 9.50 0.78
C LEU A 191 -16.64 9.71 -0.73
N ILE A 192 -17.12 8.69 -1.45
CA ILE A 192 -17.19 8.66 -2.91
C ILE A 192 -18.65 8.53 -3.32
N THR A 193 -19.10 9.45 -4.19
CA THR A 193 -20.44 9.37 -4.79
C THR A 193 -20.32 9.15 -6.30
N THR A 194 -21.10 8.22 -6.85
CA THR A 194 -21.11 7.90 -8.27
C THR A 194 -22.55 7.74 -8.78
N ASP A 195 -22.76 7.81 -10.08
CA ASP A 195 -24.01 7.34 -10.67
C ASP A 195 -24.15 5.81 -10.45
N GLU A 196 -25.37 5.28 -10.66
CA GLU A 196 -25.60 3.82 -10.61
C GLU A 196 -24.72 3.08 -11.61
N THR A 197 -24.59 3.59 -12.85
CA THR A 197 -23.63 3.07 -13.83
C THR A 197 -22.35 3.87 -13.73
N HIS A 198 -21.24 3.23 -13.33
CA HIS A 198 -19.98 3.88 -13.03
C HIS A 198 -18.78 2.94 -13.21
N ILE A 199 -17.59 3.50 -13.20
CA ILE A 199 -16.33 2.76 -13.13
C ILE A 199 -16.07 2.43 -11.65
N PRO A 200 -15.99 1.15 -11.22
CA PRO A 200 -15.71 0.79 -9.83
C PRO A 200 -14.37 1.36 -9.31
N ILE A 201 -14.21 1.40 -8.00
CA ILE A 201 -12.92 1.67 -7.36
C ILE A 201 -11.89 0.68 -7.90
N TRP A 202 -10.70 1.18 -8.31
CA TRP A 202 -9.63 0.42 -8.98
C TRP A 202 -10.07 -0.33 -10.26
N GLY A 203 -11.14 0.15 -10.90
CA GLY A 203 -11.73 -0.48 -12.08
C GLY A 203 -10.94 -0.28 -13.38
N THR A 204 -9.88 0.54 -13.40
CA THR A 204 -9.00 0.75 -14.55
C THR A 204 -7.71 -0.04 -14.37
N TYR A 205 -7.30 -0.79 -15.41
CA TYR A 205 -6.02 -1.47 -15.47
C TYR A 205 -5.28 -1.14 -16.75
N VAL A 206 -4.06 -0.65 -16.63
CA VAL A 206 -3.23 -0.15 -17.73
C VAL A 206 -2.00 -1.03 -17.89
N THR A 207 -1.74 -1.50 -19.09
CA THR A 207 -0.52 -2.25 -19.42
C THR A 207 0.13 -1.69 -20.67
N THR A 208 1.45 -1.89 -20.79
CA THR A 208 2.26 -1.46 -21.93
C THR A 208 2.97 -2.68 -22.54
N PRO A 209 2.24 -3.57 -23.24
CA PRO A 209 2.78 -4.86 -23.71
C PRO A 209 3.85 -4.73 -24.80
N GLU A 210 3.94 -3.60 -25.45
CA GLU A 210 4.93 -3.34 -26.49
C GLU A 210 5.43 -1.89 -26.34
N VAL A 211 6.74 -1.74 -26.14
CA VAL A 211 7.39 -0.44 -25.99
C VAL A 211 8.72 -0.46 -26.75
N ASN A 212 8.93 0.53 -27.57
CA ASN A 212 10.19 0.80 -28.27
C ASN A 212 10.39 2.31 -28.43
N ASP A 213 11.44 2.73 -29.11
CA ASP A 213 11.78 4.15 -29.26
C ASP A 213 10.74 4.92 -30.10
N ASP A 214 10.06 4.25 -31.03
CA ASP A 214 9.10 4.87 -31.93
C ASP A 214 7.71 4.97 -31.32
N PHE A 215 7.29 3.94 -30.59
CA PHE A 215 5.94 3.90 -30.01
C PHE A 215 5.82 3.00 -28.77
N ALA A 216 4.76 3.26 -27.99
CA ALA A 216 4.26 2.37 -26.96
C ALA A 216 2.80 1.97 -27.27
N ARG A 217 2.50 0.67 -27.21
CA ARG A 217 1.13 0.16 -27.23
C ARG A 217 0.60 0.13 -25.81
N VAL A 218 -0.39 0.96 -25.53
CA VAL A 218 -1.05 1.05 -24.23
C VAL A 218 -2.40 0.35 -24.31
N LYS A 219 -2.59 -0.68 -23.48
CA LYS A 219 -3.87 -1.36 -23.31
C LYS A 219 -4.52 -0.89 -22.02
N VAL A 220 -5.76 -0.42 -22.11
CA VAL A 220 -6.56 0.02 -20.98
C VAL A 220 -7.77 -0.89 -20.87
N ARG A 221 -7.85 -1.65 -19.77
CA ARG A 221 -9.03 -2.41 -19.40
C ARG A 221 -9.81 -1.62 -18.36
N THR A 222 -11.07 -1.34 -18.63
CA THR A 222 -11.95 -0.58 -17.75
C THR A 222 -13.16 -1.43 -17.39
N ARG A 223 -13.36 -1.68 -16.10
CA ARG A 223 -14.60 -2.27 -15.59
C ARG A 223 -15.68 -1.21 -15.52
N VAL A 224 -16.91 -1.58 -15.84
CA VAL A 224 -18.09 -0.72 -15.72
C VAL A 224 -19.17 -1.45 -14.92
N HIS A 225 -19.48 -0.93 -13.74
CA HIS A 225 -20.65 -1.39 -13.00
C HIS A 225 -21.91 -0.91 -13.69
N ARG A 226 -22.82 -1.82 -14.04
CA ARG A 226 -24.04 -1.52 -14.77
C ARG A 226 -25.21 -1.38 -13.82
N GLY A 227 -25.72 -0.17 -13.67
CA GLY A 227 -26.91 0.11 -12.88
C GLY A 227 -28.22 -0.30 -13.56
N LYS A 228 -29.32 -0.20 -12.85
CA LYS A 228 -30.68 -0.55 -13.34
C LYS A 228 -31.12 0.27 -14.56
N GLY A 229 -30.52 1.44 -14.79
CA GLY A 229 -30.81 2.31 -15.94
C GLY A 229 -30.14 1.89 -17.25
N PHE A 230 -29.43 0.76 -17.29
CA PHE A 230 -28.81 0.24 -18.51
C PHE A 230 -29.82 -0.53 -19.34
N THR A 231 -30.41 0.14 -20.36
CA THR A 231 -31.47 -0.39 -21.23
C THR A 231 -31.10 -0.21 -22.70
N ASP A 232 -31.87 -0.81 -23.62
CA ASP A 232 -31.65 -0.65 -25.06
C ASP A 232 -31.93 0.79 -25.58
N GLU A 233 -32.69 1.58 -24.81
CA GLU A 233 -33.03 2.98 -25.17
C GLU A 233 -31.93 3.95 -24.74
N ASN A 234 -31.10 3.56 -23.78
CA ASN A 234 -29.97 4.33 -23.27
C ASN A 234 -28.66 3.66 -23.72
N PHE A 235 -27.80 4.40 -24.35
CA PHE A 235 -26.46 3.94 -24.66
C PHE A 235 -25.45 4.58 -23.68
N PHE A 236 -24.36 3.87 -23.45
CA PHE A 236 -23.23 4.40 -22.68
C PHE A 236 -21.99 4.39 -23.57
N THR A 237 -21.18 5.44 -23.46
CA THR A 237 -19.93 5.54 -24.19
C THR A 237 -18.79 5.70 -23.19
N LEU A 238 -17.79 4.83 -23.29
CA LEU A 238 -16.52 4.96 -22.58
C LEU A 238 -15.51 5.63 -23.52
N LYS A 239 -15.15 6.87 -23.20
CA LYS A 239 -14.05 7.59 -23.84
C LYS A 239 -12.80 7.48 -22.96
N THR A 240 -11.70 7.02 -23.54
CA THR A 240 -10.40 6.92 -22.89
C THR A 240 -9.42 7.84 -23.59
N SER A 241 -8.82 8.77 -22.84
CA SER A 241 -7.81 9.71 -23.34
C SER A 241 -6.50 9.47 -22.58
N LEU A 242 -5.38 9.35 -23.29
CA LEU A 242 -4.04 9.33 -22.73
C LEU A 242 -3.47 10.74 -22.70
N ILE A 243 -3.03 11.17 -21.53
CA ILE A 243 -2.46 12.49 -21.28
C ILE A 243 -0.98 12.29 -20.94
N ASP A 244 -0.09 12.98 -21.63
CA ASP A 244 1.35 12.92 -21.44
C ASP A 244 1.82 13.71 -20.20
N PRO A 245 3.10 13.61 -19.81
CA PRO A 245 3.65 14.36 -18.68
C PRO A 245 3.55 15.89 -18.80
N ALA A 246 3.39 16.41 -20.01
CA ALA A 246 3.19 17.83 -20.27
C ALA A 246 1.71 18.27 -20.21
N GLY A 247 0.78 17.33 -19.95
CA GLY A 247 -0.66 17.59 -19.89
C GLY A 247 -1.37 17.59 -21.23
N LYS A 248 -0.72 17.13 -22.31
CA LYS A 248 -1.30 17.05 -23.64
C LYS A 248 -1.97 15.69 -23.88
N VAL A 249 -3.15 15.69 -24.48
CA VAL A 249 -3.79 14.47 -24.98
C VAL A 249 -3.00 13.96 -26.19
N VAL A 250 -2.46 12.73 -26.08
CA VAL A 250 -1.62 12.10 -27.11
C VAL A 250 -2.32 10.96 -27.84
N ALA A 251 -3.34 10.37 -27.25
CA ALA A 251 -4.17 9.35 -27.92
C ALA A 251 -5.57 9.31 -27.30
N GLU A 252 -6.57 8.95 -28.10
CA GLU A 252 -7.95 8.79 -27.64
C GLU A 252 -8.62 7.59 -28.30
N SER A 253 -9.53 6.98 -27.58
CA SER A 253 -10.43 5.93 -28.09
C SER A 253 -11.80 6.09 -27.44
N ALA A 254 -12.86 5.78 -28.17
CA ALA A 254 -14.21 5.75 -27.63
C ALA A 254 -14.93 4.49 -28.09
N VAL A 255 -15.66 3.85 -27.18
CA VAL A 255 -16.44 2.65 -27.45
C VAL A 255 -17.83 2.81 -26.84
N GLU A 256 -18.86 2.46 -27.62
CA GLU A 256 -20.23 2.37 -27.10
C GLU A 256 -20.42 1.02 -26.42
N LEU A 257 -20.95 1.04 -25.21
CA LEU A 257 -21.28 -0.16 -24.46
C LEU A 257 -22.69 -0.61 -24.82
N THR A 258 -22.81 -1.87 -25.17
CA THR A 258 -24.08 -2.53 -25.40
C THR A 258 -24.41 -3.50 -24.26
N ARG A 259 -25.67 -3.96 -24.19
CA ARG A 259 -26.08 -4.97 -23.21
C ARG A 259 -25.40 -6.34 -23.39
N PHE A 260 -24.76 -6.55 -24.55
CA PHE A 260 -24.09 -7.82 -24.87
C PHE A 260 -22.60 -7.82 -24.50
N ASP A 261 -22.03 -6.65 -24.20
CA ASP A 261 -20.64 -6.56 -23.75
C ASP A 261 -20.51 -7.07 -22.31
N GLY A 262 -19.35 -7.60 -21.97
CA GLY A 262 -18.99 -7.93 -20.59
C GLY A 262 -18.87 -6.66 -19.71
N ASP A 263 -18.63 -6.86 -18.41
CA ASP A 263 -18.43 -5.74 -17.49
C ASP A 263 -17.03 -5.11 -17.60
N GLU A 264 -16.12 -5.70 -18.37
CA GLU A 264 -14.77 -5.19 -18.65
C GLU A 264 -14.59 -4.94 -20.13
N LEU A 265 -14.10 -3.73 -20.46
CA LEU A 265 -13.81 -3.29 -21.83
C LEU A 265 -12.31 -3.08 -22.00
N GLU A 266 -11.75 -3.57 -23.10
CA GLU A 266 -10.35 -3.33 -23.46
C GLU A 266 -10.28 -2.34 -24.62
N GLN A 267 -9.47 -1.28 -24.46
CA GLN A 267 -9.14 -0.32 -25.50
C GLN A 267 -7.62 -0.32 -25.69
N THR A 268 -7.18 -0.28 -26.95
CA THR A 268 -5.76 -0.20 -27.32
C THR A 268 -5.47 1.16 -27.94
N LEU A 269 -4.48 1.85 -27.38
CA LEU A 269 -4.03 3.17 -27.85
C LEU A 269 -2.53 3.11 -28.16
N ILE A 270 -2.08 3.98 -29.06
CA ILE A 270 -0.66 4.10 -29.41
C ILE A 270 -0.17 5.48 -28.98
N VAL A 271 0.96 5.49 -28.28
CA VAL A 271 1.70 6.70 -27.94
C VAL A 271 2.97 6.73 -28.78
N GLU A 272 3.09 7.71 -29.66
CA GLU A 272 4.28 7.92 -30.49
C GLU A 272 5.38 8.62 -29.67
N ASN A 273 6.65 8.19 -29.83
CA ASN A 273 7.83 8.71 -29.13
C ASN A 273 7.60 8.79 -27.60
N PRO A 274 7.35 7.66 -26.91
CA PRO A 274 6.94 7.67 -25.53
C PRO A 274 8.05 8.16 -24.61
N GLN A 275 7.69 8.96 -23.60
CA GLN A 275 8.56 9.30 -22.50
C GLN A 275 8.46 8.22 -21.43
N LEU A 276 9.53 7.44 -21.26
CA LEU A 276 9.52 6.32 -20.34
C LEU A 276 9.58 6.77 -18.88
N TRP A 277 8.94 6.02 -18.00
CA TRP A 277 9.19 6.12 -16.57
C TRP A 277 10.48 5.37 -16.23
N ASP A 278 11.39 6.06 -15.56
CA ASP A 278 12.68 5.50 -15.09
C ASP A 278 13.03 6.13 -13.73
N VAL A 279 13.95 5.51 -12.99
CA VAL A 279 14.43 6.03 -11.69
C VAL A 279 15.08 7.41 -11.79
N LEU A 280 15.60 7.80 -12.95
CA LEU A 280 16.21 9.09 -13.19
C LEU A 280 15.25 10.09 -13.86
N GLN A 281 14.22 9.60 -14.54
CA GLN A 281 13.22 10.39 -15.24
C GLN A 281 11.83 9.78 -15.01
N PRO A 282 11.19 10.08 -13.90
CA PRO A 282 9.90 9.47 -13.52
C PRO A 282 8.73 10.11 -14.27
N ASN A 283 8.68 9.91 -15.60
CA ASN A 283 7.62 10.44 -16.44
C ASN A 283 6.31 9.73 -16.19
N LEU A 284 5.29 10.47 -15.77
CA LEU A 284 3.96 9.94 -15.48
C LEU A 284 2.95 10.42 -16.52
N TYR A 285 2.22 9.47 -17.08
CA TYR A 285 1.03 9.68 -17.90
C TYR A 285 -0.23 9.55 -17.07
N GLN A 286 -1.35 9.97 -17.65
CA GLN A 286 -2.67 9.75 -17.07
C GLN A 286 -3.59 9.11 -18.10
N VAL A 287 -4.35 8.11 -17.66
CA VAL A 287 -5.55 7.64 -18.36
C VAL A 287 -6.73 8.39 -17.80
N HIS A 288 -7.39 9.18 -18.64
CA HIS A 288 -8.68 9.80 -18.31
C HIS A 288 -9.80 8.98 -18.95
N SER A 289 -10.56 8.27 -18.11
CA SER A 289 -11.72 7.45 -18.51
C SER A 289 -13.00 8.20 -18.21
N GLN A 290 -13.70 8.64 -19.24
CA GLN A 290 -14.99 9.32 -19.17
C GLN A 290 -16.11 8.39 -19.61
N LEU A 291 -17.04 8.11 -18.70
CA LEU A 291 -18.25 7.36 -18.97
C LEU A 291 -19.42 8.33 -19.18
N SER A 292 -20.05 8.27 -20.32
CA SER A 292 -21.19 9.12 -20.67
C SER A 292 -22.44 8.28 -20.96
N LYS A 293 -23.61 8.77 -20.53
CA LYS A 293 -24.92 8.20 -20.86
C LYS A 293 -25.58 9.03 -21.94
N GLY A 294 -26.03 8.39 -22.99
CA GLY A 294 -26.81 9.01 -24.08
C GLY A 294 -28.22 8.45 -24.16
N GLU A 295 -29.17 9.30 -24.62
CA GLU A 295 -30.54 8.92 -24.95
C GLU A 295 -30.80 9.22 -26.43
N ARG A 296 -31.35 8.23 -27.18
CA ARG A 296 -31.74 8.38 -28.55
C ARG A 296 -33.22 8.74 -28.61
N LYS A 297 -33.55 10.00 -28.97
CA LYS A 297 -34.92 10.43 -29.17
C LYS A 297 -35.20 10.60 -30.67
N VAL A 298 -36.16 9.83 -31.17
CA VAL A 298 -36.62 9.94 -32.55
C VAL A 298 -37.64 11.09 -32.64
N LYS A 299 -37.32 12.14 -33.40
CA LYS A 299 -38.25 13.18 -33.76
C LYS A 299 -38.74 12.92 -35.20
N ASN A 300 -40.04 12.73 -35.35
CA ASN A 300 -40.69 12.63 -36.65
C ASN A 300 -41.30 13.99 -37.03
N GLU A 301 -40.71 14.66 -38.00
CA GLU A 301 -41.23 15.92 -38.57
C GLU A 301 -41.66 15.64 -40.04
N GLY A 302 -42.90 15.20 -40.19
CA GLY A 302 -43.43 14.79 -41.52
C GLY A 302 -42.70 13.54 -42.05
N ALA A 303 -42.12 13.66 -43.26
CA ALA A 303 -41.38 12.56 -43.87
C ALA A 303 -39.91 12.44 -43.41
N LYS A 304 -39.43 13.33 -42.53
CA LYS A 304 -38.07 13.31 -42.00
C LYS A 304 -38.06 12.75 -40.58
N THR A 305 -37.31 11.69 -40.37
CA THR A 305 -36.97 11.15 -39.03
C THR A 305 -35.59 11.68 -38.66
N THR A 306 -35.50 12.40 -37.54
CA THR A 306 -34.23 12.90 -37.01
C THR A 306 -34.00 12.25 -35.63
N THR A 307 -32.84 11.65 -35.42
CA THR A 307 -32.43 11.15 -34.12
C THR A 307 -31.67 12.26 -33.38
N VAL A 308 -32.13 12.64 -32.22
CA VAL A 308 -31.43 13.59 -31.36
C VAL A 308 -30.79 12.79 -30.23
N GLU A 309 -29.49 12.93 -30.09
CA GLU A 309 -28.73 12.34 -28.99
C GLU A 309 -28.52 13.39 -27.91
N LEU A 310 -28.96 13.08 -26.66
CA LEU A 310 -28.67 13.86 -25.47
C LEU A 310 -27.63 13.08 -24.69
N VAL A 311 -26.43 13.63 -24.49
CA VAL A 311 -25.33 12.97 -23.83
C VAL A 311 -24.96 13.75 -22.56
N ARG A 312 -24.85 13.05 -21.42
CA ARG A 312 -24.30 13.60 -20.17
C ARG A 312 -23.21 12.70 -19.61
N THR A 313 -22.21 13.28 -19.00
CA THR A 313 -21.18 12.53 -18.27
C THR A 313 -21.77 11.96 -16.98
N VAL A 314 -21.54 10.67 -16.74
CA VAL A 314 -22.00 9.97 -15.54
C VAL A 314 -20.85 9.57 -14.62
N ASP A 315 -19.64 9.41 -15.17
CA ASP A 315 -18.45 9.15 -14.36
C ASP A 315 -17.16 9.64 -15.04
N ASN A 316 -16.18 10.06 -14.25
CA ASN A 316 -14.84 10.42 -14.68
C ASN A 316 -13.83 9.82 -13.71
N VAL A 317 -12.87 9.08 -14.25
CA VAL A 317 -11.77 8.49 -13.46
C VAL A 317 -10.45 8.86 -14.13
N THR A 318 -9.53 9.41 -13.34
CA THR A 318 -8.15 9.64 -13.77
C THR A 318 -7.25 8.64 -13.08
N THR A 319 -6.51 7.87 -13.86
CA THR A 319 -5.58 6.83 -13.38
C THR A 319 -4.17 7.19 -13.84
N PRO A 320 -3.25 7.51 -12.92
CA PRO A 320 -1.85 7.71 -13.26
C PRO A 320 -1.20 6.37 -13.65
N PHE A 321 -0.25 6.42 -14.59
CA PHE A 321 0.57 5.27 -14.97
C PHE A 321 1.90 5.74 -15.58
N GLY A 322 2.88 4.84 -15.72
CA GLY A 322 4.12 5.09 -16.42
C GLY A 322 4.33 4.08 -17.54
N ILE A 323 4.86 4.54 -18.67
CA ILE A 323 5.27 3.67 -19.78
C ILE A 323 6.66 3.13 -19.45
N ARG A 324 6.81 1.82 -19.27
CA ARG A 324 8.06 1.17 -18.98
C ARG A 324 8.02 -0.31 -19.34
N THR A 325 9.20 -0.93 -19.42
CA THR A 325 9.36 -2.38 -19.50
C THR A 325 10.12 -2.91 -18.29
N ILE A 326 9.70 -4.08 -17.80
CA ILE A 326 10.40 -4.88 -16.79
C ILE A 326 10.70 -6.23 -17.42
N GLU A 327 11.92 -6.71 -17.25
CA GLU A 327 12.32 -8.02 -17.70
C GLU A 327 13.27 -8.67 -16.67
N ILE A 328 13.02 -9.94 -16.39
CA ILE A 328 13.93 -10.80 -15.64
C ILE A 328 14.58 -11.77 -16.63
N ARG A 329 15.90 -11.76 -16.70
CA ARG A 329 16.66 -12.67 -17.56
C ARG A 329 17.39 -13.69 -16.71
N PRO A 330 17.10 -14.99 -16.88
CA PRO A 330 17.86 -16.05 -16.22
C PRO A 330 19.36 -15.89 -16.49
N ASP A 331 20.19 -16.20 -15.49
CA ASP A 331 21.66 -16.11 -15.54
C ASP A 331 22.21 -14.71 -15.90
N ASP A 332 21.37 -13.69 -15.81
CA ASP A 332 21.78 -12.32 -16.18
C ASP A 332 21.28 -11.28 -15.16
N GLY A 333 19.95 -11.03 -15.05
CA GLY A 333 19.50 -10.09 -14.04
C GLY A 333 18.16 -9.40 -14.32
N PHE A 334 17.97 -8.27 -13.65
CA PHE A 334 16.79 -7.40 -13.78
C PHE A 334 17.05 -6.25 -14.75
N TYR A 335 16.07 -5.99 -15.62
CA TYR A 335 16.12 -4.93 -16.62
C TYR A 335 14.93 -4.00 -16.50
N LEU A 336 15.21 -2.69 -16.46
CA LEU A 336 14.22 -1.64 -16.59
C LEU A 336 14.50 -0.88 -17.90
N ASN A 337 13.50 -0.84 -18.78
CA ASN A 337 13.62 -0.20 -20.11
C ASN A 337 14.83 -0.69 -20.93
N GLY A 338 15.08 -2.00 -20.90
CA GLY A 338 16.20 -2.62 -21.60
C GLY A 338 17.58 -2.37 -20.97
N ARG A 339 17.68 -1.61 -19.90
CA ARG A 339 18.93 -1.34 -19.15
C ARG A 339 19.01 -2.25 -17.93
N LYS A 340 20.10 -2.99 -17.80
CA LYS A 340 20.39 -3.82 -16.62
C LYS A 340 20.55 -2.93 -15.39
N ILE A 341 19.82 -3.24 -14.33
CA ILE A 341 19.88 -2.54 -13.04
C ILE A 341 19.98 -3.59 -11.93
N LYS A 342 20.84 -3.35 -10.94
CA LYS A 342 20.80 -4.05 -9.65
C LYS A 342 20.03 -3.22 -8.64
N PHE A 343 19.24 -3.86 -7.81
CA PHE A 343 18.59 -3.20 -6.68
C PHE A 343 19.66 -2.83 -5.64
N GLN A 344 19.87 -1.55 -5.46
CA GLN A 344 20.54 -0.97 -4.30
C GLN A 344 19.41 -0.55 -3.35
N GLY A 345 18.84 -1.55 -2.69
CA GLY A 345 17.58 -1.40 -2.00
C GLY A 345 17.72 -1.25 -0.49
N ALA A 346 16.64 -0.78 0.13
CA ALA A 346 16.50 -0.78 1.57
C ALA A 346 15.09 -1.22 1.98
N CYS A 347 15.00 -1.96 3.09
CA CYS A 347 13.74 -2.28 3.75
C CYS A 347 13.25 -1.06 4.55
N MET A 348 11.94 -0.82 4.54
CA MET A 348 11.32 0.29 5.27
C MET A 348 10.05 -0.14 5.95
N HIS A 349 9.96 0.09 7.26
CA HIS A 349 8.69 0.07 7.97
C HIS A 349 7.86 1.32 7.66
N HIS A 350 6.57 1.26 7.96
CA HIS A 350 5.60 2.29 7.59
C HIS A 350 5.52 3.47 8.56
N ASP A 351 6.08 3.33 9.78
CA ASP A 351 6.09 4.43 10.73
C ASP A 351 7.08 5.55 10.33
N LEU A 352 6.81 6.73 10.81
CA LEU A 352 7.57 7.95 10.54
C LEU A 352 8.34 8.42 11.78
N GLY A 353 8.80 7.46 12.62
CA GLY A 353 9.49 7.72 13.86
C GLY A 353 8.63 8.53 14.85
N PRO A 354 9.07 9.72 15.30
CA PRO A 354 8.32 10.51 16.29
C PRO A 354 6.95 11.01 15.81
N LEU A 355 6.65 10.90 14.52
CA LEU A 355 5.32 11.23 13.98
C LEU A 355 4.34 10.05 14.08
N GLY A 356 4.82 8.85 14.47
CA GLY A 356 4.01 7.64 14.53
C GLY A 356 3.70 7.06 13.16
N ALA A 357 2.58 6.34 13.07
CA ALA A 357 2.14 5.67 11.85
C ALA A 357 1.18 6.52 11.01
N ALA A 358 0.67 7.63 11.54
CA ALA A 358 -0.23 8.51 10.78
C ALA A 358 0.45 9.04 9.51
N VAL A 359 -0.17 8.79 8.35
CA VAL A 359 0.41 9.15 7.06
C VAL A 359 0.73 10.65 6.97
N ASN A 360 1.94 10.97 6.50
CA ASN A 360 2.41 12.34 6.30
C ASN A 360 3.29 12.42 5.03
N GLU A 361 2.77 13.03 3.98
CA GLU A 361 3.46 13.09 2.68
C GLU A 361 4.82 13.81 2.75
N ALA A 362 4.94 14.86 3.55
CA ALA A 362 6.20 15.60 3.66
C ALA A 362 7.31 14.73 4.29
N ALA A 363 6.94 13.92 5.30
CA ALA A 363 7.85 12.97 5.92
C ALA A 363 8.25 11.83 4.97
N ILE A 364 7.29 11.28 4.22
CA ILE A 364 7.54 10.24 3.20
C ILE A 364 8.49 10.79 2.12
N ARG A 365 8.23 11.97 1.57
CA ARG A 365 9.11 12.61 0.57
C ARG A 365 10.53 12.84 1.13
N ARG A 366 10.62 13.24 2.40
CA ARG A 366 11.92 13.41 3.06
C ARG A 366 12.66 12.08 3.17
N GLN A 367 12.00 10.99 3.58
CA GLN A 367 12.62 9.67 3.66
C GLN A 367 13.13 9.21 2.29
N ILE A 368 12.28 9.24 1.26
CA ILE A 368 12.64 8.81 -0.10
C ILE A 368 13.81 9.64 -0.64
N ARG A 369 13.80 10.97 -0.45
CA ARG A 369 14.91 11.83 -0.87
C ARG A 369 16.24 11.46 -0.20
N ILE A 370 16.24 11.25 1.12
CA ILE A 370 17.45 10.84 1.85
C ILE A 370 17.97 9.50 1.34
N MET A 371 17.07 8.55 1.05
CA MET A 371 17.43 7.27 0.47
C MET A 371 18.09 7.44 -0.90
N GLN A 372 17.52 8.28 -1.77
CA GLN A 372 18.11 8.59 -3.08
C GLN A 372 19.48 9.27 -2.97
N GLU A 373 19.65 10.19 -2.00
CA GLU A 373 20.94 10.84 -1.71
C GLU A 373 22.02 9.84 -1.26
N MET A 374 21.63 8.71 -0.64
CA MET A 374 22.51 7.59 -0.30
C MET A 374 22.82 6.65 -1.49
N GLY A 375 22.13 6.80 -2.62
CA GLY A 375 22.24 5.91 -3.76
C GLY A 375 21.22 4.77 -3.78
N VAL A 376 20.25 4.74 -2.87
CA VAL A 376 19.17 3.76 -2.88
C VAL A 376 18.25 4.02 -4.07
N ASN A 377 17.98 2.97 -4.85
CA ASN A 377 17.11 3.03 -6.03
C ASN A 377 15.83 2.21 -5.90
N ALA A 378 15.70 1.43 -4.81
CA ALA A 378 14.53 0.59 -4.55
C ALA A 378 14.21 0.48 -3.05
N ILE A 379 12.93 0.37 -2.72
CA ILE A 379 12.46 0.16 -1.35
C ILE A 379 11.59 -1.09 -1.29
N ARG A 380 11.84 -1.94 -0.28
CA ARG A 380 10.94 -3.02 0.12
C ARG A 380 10.04 -2.53 1.25
N THR A 381 8.72 -2.59 1.07
CA THR A 381 7.76 -2.16 2.09
C THR A 381 7.56 -3.23 3.15
N SER A 382 8.46 -3.28 4.11
CA SER A 382 8.52 -4.32 5.15
C SER A 382 7.53 -4.06 6.27
N HIS A 383 6.76 -5.02 6.72
CA HIS A 383 6.40 -6.30 6.06
C HIS A 383 4.89 -6.27 5.83
N ASN A 384 4.40 -5.25 5.12
CA ASN A 384 2.97 -4.96 4.95
C ASN A 384 2.70 -4.05 3.74
N MET A 385 1.42 -3.92 3.39
CA MET A 385 0.96 -3.05 2.31
C MET A 385 1.22 -1.57 2.65
N PRO A 386 1.87 -0.81 1.75
CA PRO A 386 2.14 0.61 1.96
C PRO A 386 0.87 1.47 1.85
N ALA A 387 0.95 2.72 2.32
CA ALA A 387 -0.09 3.71 2.08
C ALA A 387 -0.14 4.14 0.60
N PRO A 388 -1.32 4.52 0.05
CA PRO A 388 -1.43 5.02 -1.32
C PRO A 388 -0.51 6.20 -1.61
N GLU A 389 -0.35 7.11 -0.64
CA GLU A 389 0.54 8.26 -0.74
C GLU A 389 2.00 7.83 -0.90
N TYR A 390 2.41 6.75 -0.22
CA TYR A 390 3.78 6.24 -0.32
C TYR A 390 4.09 5.78 -1.74
N VAL A 391 3.19 5.01 -2.35
CA VAL A 391 3.34 4.48 -3.71
C VAL A 391 3.30 5.61 -4.75
N ARG A 392 2.36 6.55 -4.60
CA ARG A 392 2.27 7.73 -5.47
C ARG A 392 3.54 8.58 -5.42
N ILE A 393 4.07 8.83 -4.23
CA ILE A 393 5.30 9.61 -4.05
C ILE A 393 6.50 8.87 -4.65
N ALA A 394 6.55 7.54 -4.52
CA ALA A 394 7.59 6.73 -5.17
C ALA A 394 7.50 6.82 -6.71
N ASP A 395 6.30 6.81 -7.29
CA ASP A 395 6.10 7.05 -8.72
C ASP A 395 6.65 8.41 -9.15
N GLU A 396 6.32 9.47 -8.41
CA GLU A 396 6.71 10.86 -8.70
C GLU A 396 8.22 11.10 -8.54
N MET A 397 8.87 10.38 -7.63
CA MET A 397 10.28 10.56 -7.29
C MET A 397 11.22 9.55 -7.98
N GLY A 398 10.69 8.58 -8.71
CA GLY A 398 11.51 7.57 -9.39
C GLY A 398 12.13 6.54 -8.44
N MET A 399 11.42 6.13 -7.39
CA MET A 399 11.86 5.10 -6.47
C MET A 399 11.15 3.78 -6.79
N MET A 400 11.90 2.73 -7.16
CA MET A 400 11.32 1.40 -7.36
C MET A 400 10.79 0.82 -6.05
N LEU A 401 9.69 0.07 -6.12
CA LEU A 401 9.09 -0.59 -4.96
C LEU A 401 8.96 -2.10 -5.18
N MET A 402 9.40 -2.85 -4.19
CA MET A 402 8.98 -4.22 -3.93
C MET A 402 7.88 -4.15 -2.86
N VAL A 403 6.63 -4.26 -3.30
CA VAL A 403 5.48 -4.16 -2.40
C VAL A 403 5.23 -5.50 -1.73
N GLU A 404 5.29 -5.51 -0.40
CA GLU A 404 5.09 -6.70 0.41
C GLU A 404 3.68 -6.74 1.01
N THR A 405 3.10 -7.95 1.08
CA THR A 405 1.74 -8.16 1.56
C THR A 405 1.67 -8.62 3.01
N PHE A 406 2.49 -9.60 3.40
CA PHE A 406 2.37 -10.28 4.69
C PHE A 406 3.72 -10.56 5.35
N ASP A 407 3.80 -10.34 6.66
CA ASP A 407 4.92 -10.81 7.49
C ASP A 407 4.78 -12.30 7.86
N GLU A 408 3.54 -12.77 8.01
CA GLU A 408 3.23 -14.17 8.35
C GLU A 408 2.03 -14.67 7.53
N TRP A 409 1.96 -15.99 7.34
CA TRP A 409 0.80 -16.64 6.76
C TRP A 409 -0.05 -17.31 7.86
N ALA A 410 -0.40 -18.60 7.68
CA ALA A 410 -1.22 -19.33 8.65
C ALA A 410 -0.44 -19.77 9.91
N ILE A 411 0.89 -19.94 9.80
CA ILE A 411 1.74 -20.24 10.96
C ILE A 411 2.13 -18.93 11.66
N PRO A 412 1.75 -18.75 12.94
CA PRO A 412 1.97 -17.50 13.65
C PRO A 412 3.45 -17.21 13.93
N LYS A 413 3.84 -15.95 13.78
CA LYS A 413 5.07 -15.38 14.38
C LYS A 413 4.78 -14.72 15.71
N VAL A 414 3.57 -14.21 15.88
CA VAL A 414 3.04 -13.63 17.11
C VAL A 414 1.67 -14.21 17.41
N LYS A 415 1.29 -14.22 18.68
CA LYS A 415 0.11 -14.93 19.17
C LYS A 415 -1.21 -14.50 18.52
N ASN A 416 -1.38 -13.19 18.32
CA ASN A 416 -2.60 -12.59 17.81
C ASN A 416 -2.39 -11.89 16.45
N GLY A 417 -1.42 -12.35 15.65
CA GLY A 417 -1.06 -11.78 14.37
C GLY A 417 -2.08 -12.06 13.25
N TYR A 418 -1.66 -11.75 12.02
CA TYR A 418 -2.50 -11.91 10.84
C TYR A 418 -2.84 -13.38 10.52
N ASN A 419 -2.07 -14.34 11.03
CA ASN A 419 -2.32 -15.77 10.91
C ASN A 419 -3.78 -16.16 11.23
N ARG A 420 -4.44 -15.43 12.14
CA ARG A 420 -5.84 -15.64 12.54
C ARG A 420 -6.83 -15.42 11.40
N TYR A 421 -6.47 -14.60 10.43
CA TYR A 421 -7.31 -14.15 9.32
C TYR A 421 -6.88 -14.74 7.98
N PHE A 422 -5.65 -15.25 7.88
CA PHE A 422 -5.00 -15.62 6.63
C PHE A 422 -5.88 -16.51 5.75
N ASN A 423 -6.43 -17.60 6.28
CA ASN A 423 -7.21 -18.56 5.49
C ASN A 423 -8.49 -17.99 4.87
N GLU A 424 -9.08 -16.97 5.49
CA GLU A 424 -10.33 -16.35 5.02
C GLU A 424 -10.07 -15.08 4.19
N TRP A 425 -9.00 -14.34 4.53
CA TRP A 425 -8.82 -12.96 4.06
C TRP A 425 -7.66 -12.78 3.10
N ALA A 426 -6.71 -13.70 3.02
CA ALA A 426 -5.49 -13.51 2.24
C ALA A 426 -5.76 -13.21 0.76
N GLU A 427 -6.68 -13.92 0.09
CA GLU A 427 -7.02 -13.63 -1.29
C GLU A 427 -7.64 -12.24 -1.46
N LYS A 428 -8.57 -11.85 -0.57
CA LYS A 428 -9.22 -10.53 -0.60
C LYS A 428 -8.18 -9.42 -0.43
N ASP A 429 -7.26 -9.59 0.51
CA ASP A 429 -6.22 -8.62 0.82
C ASP A 429 -5.21 -8.48 -0.32
N VAL A 430 -4.74 -9.59 -0.90
CA VAL A 430 -3.84 -9.58 -2.05
C VAL A 430 -4.52 -8.95 -3.27
N MET A 431 -5.77 -9.30 -3.55
CA MET A 431 -6.52 -8.69 -4.66
C MET A 431 -6.65 -7.18 -4.52
N ASN A 432 -6.94 -6.67 -3.32
CA ASN A 432 -7.07 -5.24 -3.09
C ASN A 432 -5.75 -4.50 -3.37
N VAL A 433 -4.63 -4.98 -2.83
CA VAL A 433 -3.33 -4.33 -3.05
C VAL A 433 -2.89 -4.37 -4.51
N LEU A 434 -3.15 -5.49 -5.21
CA LEU A 434 -2.87 -5.61 -6.64
C LEU A 434 -3.72 -4.62 -7.45
N HIS A 435 -5.03 -4.62 -7.26
CA HIS A 435 -5.93 -3.71 -7.97
C HIS A 435 -5.60 -2.24 -7.73
N GLN A 436 -5.19 -1.91 -6.51
CA GLN A 436 -4.84 -0.54 -6.13
C GLN A 436 -3.54 -0.08 -6.78
N TYR A 437 -2.51 -0.94 -6.84
CA TYR A 437 -1.15 -0.50 -7.23
C TYR A 437 -0.64 -1.04 -8.57
N ARG A 438 -1.37 -1.92 -9.27
CA ARG A 438 -0.92 -2.48 -10.55
C ARG A 438 -0.73 -1.47 -11.68
N ASN A 439 -1.21 -0.23 -11.54
CA ASN A 439 -0.97 0.86 -12.50
C ASN A 439 0.26 1.72 -12.15
N ASN A 440 0.79 1.60 -10.93
CA ASN A 440 1.89 2.40 -10.45
C ASN A 440 3.22 1.90 -11.03
N PRO A 441 3.97 2.73 -11.80
CA PRO A 441 5.20 2.28 -12.45
C PRO A 441 6.34 2.00 -11.46
N SER A 442 6.35 2.62 -10.29
CA SER A 442 7.34 2.36 -9.24
C SER A 442 7.27 0.93 -8.71
N VAL A 443 6.08 0.31 -8.69
CA VAL A 443 5.93 -1.08 -8.26
C VAL A 443 6.52 -1.99 -9.32
N VAL A 444 7.66 -2.61 -9.02
CA VAL A 444 8.40 -3.47 -9.96
C VAL A 444 8.35 -4.95 -9.57
N MET A 445 7.92 -5.27 -8.35
CA MET A 445 7.86 -6.64 -7.83
C MET A 445 6.82 -6.76 -6.71
N TRP A 446 6.15 -7.90 -6.65
CA TRP A 446 5.26 -8.26 -5.53
C TRP A 446 5.98 -9.22 -4.59
N CYS A 447 5.97 -8.94 -3.30
CA CYS A 447 6.48 -9.85 -2.26
C CYS A 447 5.30 -10.40 -1.46
N ILE A 448 5.15 -11.73 -1.47
CA ILE A 448 3.98 -12.39 -0.89
C ILE A 448 4.16 -12.84 0.56
N GLY A 449 5.34 -12.65 1.13
CA GLY A 449 5.58 -13.00 2.53
C GLY A 449 7.03 -12.78 2.97
N ASN A 450 7.21 -12.71 4.29
CA ASN A 450 8.50 -12.57 4.94
C ASN A 450 8.74 -13.70 5.94
N GLU A 451 9.84 -14.44 5.79
CA GLU A 451 10.31 -15.46 6.76
C GLU A 451 9.19 -16.34 7.34
N VAL A 452 8.21 -16.67 6.50
CA VAL A 452 7.00 -17.39 6.93
C VAL A 452 7.31 -18.75 7.51
N GLY A 453 6.57 -19.17 8.54
CA GLY A 453 6.79 -20.44 9.22
C GLY A 453 6.65 -21.67 8.30
N GLU A 454 5.85 -21.53 7.25
CA GLU A 454 5.57 -22.54 6.23
C GLU A 454 6.77 -22.95 5.41
N GLN A 455 7.87 -22.20 5.37
CA GLN A 455 9.13 -22.56 4.73
C GLN A 455 9.63 -23.94 5.18
N GLY A 456 9.39 -24.31 6.44
CA GLY A 456 9.77 -25.59 7.01
C GLY A 456 8.85 -26.76 6.65
N GLN A 457 7.81 -26.56 5.84
CA GLN A 457 6.75 -27.55 5.58
C GLN A 457 6.43 -27.67 4.09
N LEU A 458 5.97 -28.85 3.66
CA LEU A 458 5.46 -29.05 2.29
C LEU A 458 4.28 -28.12 1.95
N GLN A 459 3.52 -27.71 2.96
CA GLN A 459 2.43 -26.76 2.78
C GLN A 459 2.92 -25.39 2.30
N GLY A 460 4.15 -24.99 2.62
CA GLY A 460 4.74 -23.72 2.18
C GLY A 460 4.73 -23.54 0.67
N ALA A 461 5.14 -24.55 -0.06
CA ALA A 461 5.12 -24.52 -1.53
C ALA A 461 3.71 -24.35 -2.10
N ARG A 462 2.70 -24.96 -1.48
CA ARG A 462 1.29 -24.82 -1.91
C ARG A 462 0.74 -23.43 -1.64
N THR A 463 1.01 -22.89 -0.46
CA THR A 463 0.60 -21.53 -0.10
C THR A 463 1.29 -20.48 -0.97
N ALA A 464 2.60 -20.64 -1.20
CA ALA A 464 3.36 -19.79 -2.12
C ALA A 464 2.77 -19.81 -3.53
N ARG A 465 2.46 -21.01 -4.08
CA ARG A 465 1.80 -21.16 -5.38
C ARG A 465 0.44 -20.46 -5.41
N PHE A 466 -0.38 -20.66 -4.39
CA PHE A 466 -1.70 -20.03 -4.30
C PHE A 466 -1.61 -18.50 -4.35
N LEU A 467 -0.73 -17.89 -3.56
CA LEU A 467 -0.57 -16.43 -3.52
C LEU A 467 0.04 -15.90 -4.83
N GLN A 468 1.04 -16.59 -5.40
CA GLN A 468 1.64 -16.21 -6.68
C GLN A 468 0.63 -16.32 -7.83
N ASP A 469 -0.21 -17.34 -7.86
CA ASP A 469 -1.26 -17.51 -8.87
C ASP A 469 -2.28 -16.36 -8.82
N ILE A 470 -2.58 -15.82 -7.62
CA ILE A 470 -3.40 -14.60 -7.50
C ILE A 470 -2.68 -13.41 -8.13
N CYS A 471 -1.39 -13.23 -7.82
CA CYS A 471 -0.60 -12.13 -8.40
C CYS A 471 -0.58 -12.23 -9.92
N HIS A 472 -0.29 -13.38 -10.50
CA HIS A 472 -0.25 -13.60 -11.96
C HIS A 472 -1.63 -13.42 -12.61
N ARG A 473 -2.70 -13.80 -11.94
CA ARG A 473 -4.08 -13.62 -12.45
C ARG A 473 -4.46 -12.14 -12.53
N GLU A 474 -4.14 -11.37 -11.49
CA GLU A 474 -4.58 -9.97 -11.37
C GLU A 474 -3.58 -8.98 -11.96
N ASP A 475 -2.29 -9.33 -11.98
CA ASP A 475 -1.21 -8.53 -12.58
C ASP A 475 -0.06 -9.40 -13.11
N PRO A 476 -0.17 -9.92 -14.34
CA PRO A 476 0.87 -10.76 -14.95
C PRO A 476 2.11 -9.96 -15.41
N THR A 477 2.20 -8.66 -15.13
CA THR A 477 3.28 -7.79 -15.64
C THR A 477 4.46 -7.65 -14.70
N ARG A 478 4.34 -8.17 -13.48
CA ARG A 478 5.37 -8.06 -12.44
C ARG A 478 5.74 -9.41 -11.87
N PRO A 479 7.03 -9.66 -11.60
CA PRO A 479 7.48 -10.89 -10.94
C PRO A 479 7.05 -10.90 -9.47
N VAL A 480 7.00 -12.13 -8.93
CA VAL A 480 6.64 -12.42 -7.54
C VAL A 480 7.82 -13.01 -6.80
N THR A 481 8.04 -12.54 -5.57
CA THR A 481 9.09 -13.02 -4.65
C THR A 481 8.53 -13.32 -3.26
N ASN A 482 9.36 -13.92 -2.41
CA ASN A 482 9.15 -14.09 -0.98
C ASN A 482 10.50 -13.98 -0.27
N GLY A 483 10.55 -13.31 0.89
CA GLY A 483 11.74 -13.27 1.73
C GLY A 483 11.90 -14.57 2.52
N MET A 484 12.93 -15.36 2.22
CA MET A 484 13.19 -16.69 2.81
C MET A 484 14.49 -16.72 3.60
N ASP A 485 14.44 -17.07 4.89
CA ASP A 485 15.61 -17.22 5.76
C ASP A 485 16.07 -18.67 5.95
N ARG A 486 15.22 -19.66 5.59
CA ARG A 486 15.46 -21.10 5.75
C ARG A 486 15.77 -21.75 4.41
N VAL A 487 16.98 -21.47 3.88
CA VAL A 487 17.36 -21.87 2.50
C VAL A 487 17.22 -23.37 2.25
N ASP A 488 17.72 -24.23 3.17
CA ASP A 488 17.63 -25.70 3.00
C ASP A 488 16.17 -26.16 2.85
N GLN A 489 15.30 -25.67 3.72
CA GLN A 489 13.89 -26.05 3.67
C GLN A 489 13.21 -25.52 2.41
N ALA A 490 13.44 -24.24 2.06
CA ALA A 490 12.85 -23.62 0.88
C ALA A 490 13.30 -24.27 -0.45
N LEU A 491 14.55 -24.73 -0.51
CA LEU A 491 15.05 -25.53 -1.65
C LEU A 491 14.45 -26.93 -1.67
N ASN A 492 14.44 -27.63 -0.52
CA ASN A 492 14.01 -29.03 -0.45
C ASN A 492 12.50 -29.23 -0.64
N ASN A 493 11.67 -28.28 -0.20
CA ASN A 493 10.21 -28.34 -0.37
C ASN A 493 9.72 -27.64 -1.65
N HIS A 494 10.63 -27.16 -2.48
CA HIS A 494 10.39 -26.46 -3.75
C HIS A 494 9.72 -25.07 -3.61
N MET A 495 9.62 -24.50 -2.43
CA MET A 495 9.02 -23.15 -2.26
C MET A 495 9.82 -22.09 -3.03
N ALA A 496 11.15 -22.12 -2.97
CA ALA A 496 12.01 -21.21 -3.73
C ALA A 496 11.89 -21.40 -5.25
N ALA A 497 11.68 -22.64 -5.72
CA ALA A 497 11.53 -22.93 -7.14
C ALA A 497 10.18 -22.47 -7.74
N ILE A 498 9.19 -22.16 -6.89
CA ILE A 498 7.90 -21.61 -7.32
C ILE A 498 7.99 -20.11 -7.62
N MET A 499 8.79 -19.39 -6.87
CA MET A 499 8.89 -17.93 -7.01
C MET A 499 9.46 -17.54 -8.37
N ASP A 500 8.93 -16.47 -8.98
CA ASP A 500 9.54 -15.91 -10.19
C ASP A 500 10.96 -15.42 -9.88
N VAL A 501 11.15 -14.84 -8.71
CA VAL A 501 12.43 -14.37 -8.18
C VAL A 501 12.64 -14.96 -6.78
N PRO A 502 13.57 -15.91 -6.59
CA PRO A 502 13.90 -16.41 -5.27
C PRO A 502 14.57 -15.32 -4.41
N GLY A 503 13.91 -14.90 -3.33
CA GLY A 503 14.43 -13.91 -2.37
C GLY A 503 14.95 -14.61 -1.11
N PHE A 504 16.16 -14.24 -0.66
CA PHE A 504 16.75 -14.80 0.57
C PHE A 504 17.12 -13.69 1.55
N ASN A 505 16.77 -13.91 2.82
CA ASN A 505 17.10 -13.03 3.92
C ASN A 505 18.39 -13.53 4.62
N TYR A 506 19.43 -12.66 4.72
CA TYR A 506 20.67 -12.89 5.47
C TYR A 506 21.46 -14.17 5.12
N ARG A 507 21.31 -14.72 3.93
CA ARG A 507 21.95 -15.99 3.52
C ARG A 507 22.76 -15.82 2.24
N SER A 508 23.45 -14.69 2.12
CA SER A 508 24.27 -14.35 0.94
C SER A 508 25.32 -15.44 0.62
N PHE A 509 25.90 -16.07 1.65
CA PHE A 509 26.84 -17.19 1.52
C PHE A 509 26.24 -18.46 0.90
N ARG A 510 24.91 -18.52 0.69
CA ARG A 510 24.20 -19.63 0.06
C ARG A 510 23.76 -19.34 -1.39
N TYR A 511 24.06 -18.16 -1.92
CA TYR A 511 23.59 -17.74 -3.25
C TYR A 511 24.08 -18.63 -4.37
N GLN A 512 25.35 -19.08 -4.32
CA GLN A 512 25.89 -20.00 -5.32
C GLN A 512 25.09 -21.31 -5.38
N GLU A 513 24.80 -21.91 -4.24
CA GLU A 513 23.99 -23.13 -4.15
C GLU A 513 22.57 -22.92 -4.68
N ALA A 514 21.94 -21.79 -4.33
CA ALA A 514 20.60 -21.46 -4.80
C ALA A 514 20.59 -21.28 -6.33
N TYR A 515 21.55 -20.55 -6.87
CA TYR A 515 21.72 -20.35 -8.31
C TYR A 515 21.88 -21.70 -9.07
N GLU A 516 22.70 -22.62 -8.57
CA GLU A 516 22.93 -23.93 -9.19
C GLU A 516 21.72 -24.87 -9.15
N LYS A 517 20.88 -24.74 -8.10
CA LYS A 517 19.73 -25.64 -7.87
C LYS A 517 18.42 -25.13 -8.43
N LEU A 518 18.27 -23.81 -8.59
CA LEU A 518 17.00 -23.20 -8.94
C LEU A 518 16.88 -22.95 -10.45
N PRO A 519 15.71 -23.24 -11.06
CA PRO A 519 15.50 -23.07 -12.50
C PRO A 519 15.55 -21.60 -12.96
N GLN A 520 15.32 -20.65 -12.05
CA GLN A 520 15.34 -19.22 -12.35
C GLN A 520 16.74 -18.71 -12.67
N GLN A 521 17.79 -19.35 -12.14
CA GLN A 521 19.21 -18.96 -12.29
C GLN A 521 19.46 -17.48 -11.95
N ILE A 522 18.72 -16.95 -10.98
CA ILE A 522 18.88 -15.63 -10.40
C ILE A 522 18.61 -15.71 -8.90
N VAL A 523 19.13 -14.74 -8.15
CA VAL A 523 18.93 -14.63 -6.71
C VAL A 523 18.74 -13.16 -6.33
N LEU A 524 17.84 -12.91 -5.37
CA LEU A 524 17.62 -11.62 -4.74
C LEU A 524 18.00 -11.67 -3.26
N GLY A 525 18.78 -10.72 -2.77
CA GLY A 525 18.91 -10.43 -1.36
C GLY A 525 17.66 -9.67 -0.88
N SER A 526 16.61 -10.39 -0.50
CA SER A 526 15.36 -9.75 -0.08
C SER A 526 15.48 -9.03 1.27
N GLU A 527 16.45 -9.43 2.09
CA GLU A 527 16.84 -8.74 3.33
C GLU A 527 18.29 -9.09 3.67
N THR A 528 19.14 -8.08 3.81
CA THR A 528 20.57 -8.25 4.03
C THR A 528 21.07 -7.31 5.12
N THR A 529 22.30 -7.48 5.54
CA THR A 529 22.99 -6.67 6.55
C THR A 529 22.30 -6.74 7.93
N SER A 530 21.69 -5.76 8.49
CA SER A 530 21.24 -5.61 9.89
C SER A 530 22.41 -5.28 10.82
N ALA A 531 23.17 -4.25 10.42
CA ALA A 531 24.20 -3.65 11.25
C ALA A 531 23.57 -2.89 12.41
N LEU A 532 24.20 -2.95 13.59
CA LEU A 532 23.77 -2.27 14.80
C LEU A 532 24.63 -1.01 14.99
N SER A 533 24.01 0.15 15.16
CA SER A 533 24.74 1.40 15.29
C SER A 533 23.94 2.43 16.09
N SER A 534 24.61 3.13 16.99
CA SER A 534 24.06 4.28 17.70
C SER A 534 24.81 5.53 17.28
N ARG A 535 24.14 6.47 16.66
CA ARG A 535 24.71 7.66 16.04
C ARG A 535 25.60 8.45 17.01
N GLY A 536 26.89 8.62 16.66
CA GLY A 536 27.84 9.42 17.42
C GLY A 536 28.43 8.72 18.66
N VAL A 537 28.17 7.43 18.85
CA VAL A 537 28.74 6.61 19.93
C VAL A 537 29.88 5.77 19.38
N TYR A 538 31.05 5.79 20.02
CA TYR A 538 32.23 5.05 19.60
C TYR A 538 32.76 4.20 20.74
N LYS A 539 32.79 2.88 20.54
CA LYS A 539 33.26 1.90 21.54
C LYS A 539 34.64 1.40 21.19
N PHE A 540 35.43 1.09 22.19
CA PHE A 540 36.79 0.55 22.07
C PHE A 540 36.94 -0.77 22.87
N PRO A 541 37.75 -1.71 22.38
CA PRO A 541 38.52 -1.69 21.13
C PRO A 541 37.62 -1.76 19.91
N VAL A 542 38.12 -1.22 18.79
CA VAL A 542 37.41 -1.27 17.50
C VAL A 542 37.57 -2.67 16.91
N GLU A 543 36.52 -3.47 16.94
CA GLU A 543 36.52 -4.85 16.47
C GLU A 543 35.12 -5.29 16.01
N ARG A 544 35.06 -6.27 15.11
CA ARG A 544 33.80 -6.87 14.68
C ARG A 544 33.14 -7.62 15.83
N LYS A 545 31.85 -7.35 16.08
CA LYS A 545 31.08 -7.99 17.14
C LYS A 545 29.67 -8.34 16.68
N SER A 546 29.24 -9.55 16.98
CA SER A 546 27.84 -9.95 16.85
C SER A 546 27.13 -9.77 18.18
N MET A 547 25.94 -9.15 18.18
CA MET A 547 25.06 -8.94 19.35
C MET A 547 25.79 -8.29 20.54
N ALA A 548 26.65 -7.29 20.28
CA ALA A 548 27.34 -6.57 21.33
C ALA A 548 26.33 -5.82 22.22
N MET A 549 26.45 -5.99 23.53
CA MET A 549 25.62 -5.32 24.51
C MET A 549 26.49 -4.48 25.45
N TYR A 550 26.06 -3.27 25.75
CA TYR A 550 26.74 -2.30 26.60
C TYR A 550 25.78 -1.79 27.68
N ASP A 551 26.34 -1.42 28.85
CA ASP A 551 25.54 -0.93 29.99
C ASP A 551 24.76 0.35 29.70
N ASP A 552 25.21 1.15 28.75
CA ASP A 552 24.55 2.38 28.31
C ASP A 552 23.51 2.16 27.21
N HIS A 553 23.25 0.90 26.84
CA HIS A 553 22.32 0.50 25.79
C HIS A 553 22.58 1.17 24.42
N GLN A 554 23.85 1.47 24.10
CA GLN A 554 24.25 2.10 22.84
C GLN A 554 25.21 1.18 22.08
N ALA A 555 24.96 0.94 20.79
CA ALA A 555 25.88 0.24 19.91
C ALA A 555 27.00 1.17 19.38
N SER A 556 28.09 0.60 18.86
CA SER A 556 29.18 1.40 18.31
C SER A 556 28.84 1.93 16.90
N SER A 557 29.15 3.20 16.67
CA SER A 557 28.97 3.87 15.36
C SER A 557 30.07 3.56 14.34
N TYR A 558 30.92 2.56 14.60
CA TYR A 558 31.97 2.13 13.64
C TYR A 558 31.46 1.20 12.54
N ASP A 559 30.16 0.81 12.58
CA ASP A 559 29.53 -0.10 11.60
C ASP A 559 30.20 -1.50 11.57
N LEU A 560 30.66 -1.97 12.72
CA LEU A 560 31.30 -3.27 12.90
C LEU A 560 30.51 -4.21 13.84
N GLU A 561 29.32 -3.79 14.24
CA GLU A 561 28.43 -4.56 15.08
C GLU A 561 27.19 -4.96 14.26
N HIS A 562 26.76 -6.20 14.42
CA HIS A 562 25.64 -6.75 13.64
C HIS A 562 24.79 -7.73 14.48
N ALA A 563 23.56 -7.97 14.05
CA ALA A 563 22.69 -8.98 14.64
C ALA A 563 23.25 -10.40 14.43
N SER A 564 22.86 -11.36 15.28
CA SER A 564 23.37 -12.73 15.26
C SER A 564 23.07 -13.47 13.96
N TRP A 565 21.99 -13.12 13.29
CA TRP A 565 21.52 -13.74 12.04
C TRP A 565 22.05 -13.06 10.77
N SER A 566 22.81 -11.98 10.91
CA SER A 566 23.20 -11.11 9.81
C SER A 566 24.72 -10.98 9.63
N ASN A 567 25.12 -10.22 8.64
CA ASN A 567 26.51 -9.92 8.28
C ASN A 567 26.76 -8.40 8.39
N LEU A 568 28.03 -8.00 8.21
CA LEU A 568 28.34 -6.60 7.98
C LEU A 568 27.98 -6.19 6.53
N PRO A 569 27.73 -4.91 6.28
CA PRO A 569 27.35 -4.42 4.93
C PRO A 569 28.33 -4.86 3.83
N GLU A 570 29.64 -4.75 4.06
CA GLU A 570 30.66 -5.11 3.08
C GLU A 570 30.64 -6.59 2.70
N ASP A 571 30.28 -7.48 3.63
CA ASP A 571 30.21 -8.92 3.38
C ASP A 571 29.10 -9.25 2.37
N ASP A 572 28.00 -8.54 2.43
CA ASP A 572 26.86 -8.72 1.53
C ASP A 572 27.05 -7.94 0.23
N PHE A 573 27.50 -6.67 0.26
CA PHE A 573 27.70 -5.82 -0.91
C PHE A 573 28.65 -6.43 -1.93
N ILE A 574 29.79 -6.99 -1.48
CA ILE A 574 30.75 -7.66 -2.36
C ILE A 574 30.10 -8.77 -3.16
N LEU A 575 29.27 -9.60 -2.53
CA LEU A 575 28.60 -10.71 -3.20
C LEU A 575 27.57 -10.22 -4.21
N HIS A 576 26.84 -9.15 -3.88
CA HIS A 576 25.89 -8.57 -4.82
C HIS A 576 26.58 -7.87 -6.00
N ASP A 577 27.75 -7.28 -5.80
CA ASP A 577 28.52 -6.67 -6.88
C ASP A 577 29.16 -7.71 -7.80
N ASP A 578 29.82 -8.72 -7.23
CA ASP A 578 30.64 -9.69 -7.96
C ASP A 578 29.83 -10.77 -8.66
N LEU A 579 28.70 -11.22 -8.09
CA LEU A 579 27.90 -12.29 -8.64
C LEU A 579 26.94 -11.78 -9.73
N HIS A 580 27.13 -12.19 -10.96
CA HIS A 580 26.37 -11.71 -12.12
C HIS A 580 24.88 -12.05 -12.07
N TYR A 581 24.53 -13.16 -11.42
CA TYR A 581 23.18 -13.68 -11.30
C TYR A 581 22.39 -13.07 -10.13
N THR A 582 23.00 -12.22 -9.30
CA THR A 582 22.25 -11.47 -8.29
C THR A 582 21.61 -10.25 -8.92
N ILE A 583 20.32 -10.04 -8.63
CA ILE A 583 19.59 -8.87 -9.13
C ILE A 583 19.62 -7.68 -8.16
N GLY A 584 20.39 -7.80 -7.07
CA GLY A 584 20.58 -6.79 -6.05
C GLY A 584 20.06 -7.24 -4.68
N GLU A 585 19.96 -6.28 -3.79
CA GLU A 585 19.62 -6.52 -2.38
C GLU A 585 18.78 -5.40 -1.78
N PHE A 586 18.18 -5.70 -0.61
CA PHE A 586 17.47 -4.76 0.25
C PHE A 586 18.04 -4.83 1.66
N ILE A 587 18.79 -3.81 2.07
CA ILE A 587 19.40 -3.77 3.40
C ILE A 587 18.35 -3.58 4.49
N TRP A 588 18.59 -4.14 5.67
CA TRP A 588 17.82 -3.93 6.89
C TRP A 588 18.55 -2.93 7.79
N THR A 589 18.07 -1.66 7.98
CA THR A 589 16.96 -0.99 7.30
C THR A 589 17.41 0.39 6.82
N GLY A 590 16.62 1.04 5.97
CA GLY A 590 16.93 2.39 5.51
C GLY A 590 16.75 3.47 6.57
N PHE A 591 15.76 3.31 7.45
CA PHE A 591 15.54 4.13 8.64
C PHE A 591 15.24 3.24 9.83
N ASP A 592 15.70 3.65 11.01
CA ASP A 592 15.23 3.08 12.26
C ASP A 592 13.72 3.22 12.38
N TYR A 593 13.08 2.21 12.94
CA TYR A 593 11.64 2.14 13.14
C TYR A 593 11.30 1.88 14.61
N LEU A 594 10.07 2.15 14.99
CA LEU A 594 9.60 1.89 16.35
C LEU A 594 9.37 0.40 16.56
N GLY A 595 10.05 -0.17 17.53
CA GLY A 595 9.97 -1.59 17.87
C GLY A 595 11.25 -2.38 17.61
N GLU A 596 11.23 -3.65 17.96
CA GLU A 596 12.34 -4.61 17.78
C GLU A 596 13.74 -4.09 18.19
N PRO A 597 13.92 -3.59 19.42
CA PRO A 597 15.16 -2.92 19.85
C PRO A 597 16.33 -3.90 20.01
N THR A 598 16.89 -4.37 18.91
CA THR A 598 18.01 -5.31 18.84
C THR A 598 19.33 -4.61 19.20
N PRO A 599 20.17 -5.15 20.09
CA PRO A 599 20.06 -6.43 20.82
C PRO A 599 19.37 -6.33 22.19
N TYR A 600 18.73 -5.22 22.51
CA TYR A 600 18.29 -4.86 23.87
C TYR A 600 16.84 -5.25 24.21
N TYR A 601 16.16 -6.05 23.40
CA TYR A 601 14.75 -6.42 23.59
C TYR A 601 14.43 -7.18 24.89
N SER A 602 15.41 -7.75 25.58
CA SER A 602 15.26 -8.28 26.96
C SER A 602 15.48 -7.23 28.04
N HIS A 603 15.92 -6.03 27.65
CA HIS A 603 16.15 -4.88 28.50
C HIS A 603 15.28 -3.74 28.00
N TRP A 604 14.98 -2.78 28.84
CA TRP A 604 14.24 -1.63 28.35
C TRP A 604 15.10 -0.83 27.35
N PRO A 605 14.63 -0.59 26.13
CA PRO A 605 15.36 0.27 25.22
C PRO A 605 15.35 1.71 25.77
N SER A 606 16.44 2.34 25.66
CA SER A 606 16.59 3.76 25.99
C SER A 606 15.90 4.65 24.98
#